data_d580d66e7bf2cccffa5170f71be8995f
#
_entry.id   d580d66e7bf2cccffa5170f71be8995f
#
_cell.length_a   1.000
_cell.length_b   1.000
_cell.length_c   1.000
_cell.angle_alpha   90.00
_cell.angle_beta   90.00
_cell.angle_gamma   90.00
#
_symmetry.space_group_name_H-M   'P 1'
#
loop_
_entity.id
_entity.type
_entity.pdbx_description
1 polymer ?
#
loop_
_entity_poly.entity_id
_entity_poly.type
_entity_poly.pdbx_seq_one_letter_code
_entity_poly.pdbx_strand_id
1 'polypeptide(L)'
;MTKKYGAKAVSKAKLQRWPNPNTDRDYNIDIEFPEFTCLCPRSGYPDFAVIKINYVPDRYIVELKSLKLYLNSFRDRSISHESVTNLLFDDITKLLKPRRLEVTGDFNPRGNVKTVIRVSTEE
;
A
#
# COMPACT_ATOMS: atom_id res chain seq x y z
N MET A 1 -25.70 -10.83 -6.27
CA MET A 1 -25.04 -11.55 -5.15
C MET A 1 -24.74 -10.57 -4.03
N THR A 2 -25.13 -10.90 -2.81
CA THR A 2 -24.95 -10.03 -1.67
C THR A 2 -23.53 -10.20 -1.10
N LYS A 3 -22.80 -9.12 -0.95
CA LYS A 3 -21.48 -9.16 -0.33
C LYS A 3 -21.60 -9.37 1.18
N LYS A 4 -20.68 -10.10 1.77
CA LYS A 4 -20.57 -10.22 3.21
C LYS A 4 -20.20 -8.86 3.82
N TYR A 5 -20.55 -8.66 5.10
CA TYR A 5 -20.30 -7.39 5.80
C TYR A 5 -18.84 -6.92 5.68
N GLY A 6 -17.88 -7.81 5.93
CA GLY A 6 -16.46 -7.46 5.82
C GLY A 6 -16.05 -7.03 4.42
N ALA A 7 -16.57 -7.70 3.38
CA ALA A 7 -16.29 -7.34 2.00
C ALA A 7 -16.86 -5.96 1.64
N LYS A 8 -18.02 -5.61 2.19
CA LYS A 8 -18.60 -4.27 2.00
C LYS A 8 -17.73 -3.20 2.64
N ALA A 9 -17.24 -3.44 3.85
CA ALA A 9 -16.36 -2.49 4.55
C ALA A 9 -15.09 -2.25 3.74
N VAL A 10 -14.45 -3.31 3.24
CA VAL A 10 -13.24 -3.22 2.42
C VAL A 10 -13.50 -2.45 1.13
N SER A 11 -14.59 -2.76 0.41
CA SER A 11 -14.88 -2.11 -0.87
C SER A 11 -15.22 -0.62 -0.76
N LYS A 12 -15.62 -0.17 0.44
CA LYS A 12 -15.91 1.24 0.72
C LYS A 12 -14.79 1.96 1.41
N ALA A 13 -13.67 1.28 1.64
CA ALA A 13 -12.55 1.84 2.37
C ALA A 13 -11.92 3.00 1.62
N LYS A 14 -11.63 4.08 2.34
CA LYS A 14 -10.88 5.23 1.84
C LYS A 14 -9.73 5.49 2.78
N LEU A 15 -8.57 5.79 2.21
CA LEU A 15 -7.43 6.20 2.98
C LEU A 15 -7.74 7.50 3.73
N GLN A 16 -7.38 7.52 5.00
CA GLN A 16 -7.57 8.67 5.87
C GLN A 16 -6.23 9.10 6.46
N ARG A 17 -6.16 10.34 6.86
CA ARG A 17 -4.96 10.93 7.44
C ARG A 17 -5.28 11.60 8.76
N TRP A 18 -4.23 11.70 9.59
CA TRP A 18 -4.28 12.39 10.87
C TRP A 18 -3.24 13.50 10.86
N PRO A 19 -3.40 14.54 11.70
CA PRO A 19 -2.35 15.54 11.84
C PRO A 19 -1.08 14.91 12.38
N ASN A 20 0.06 15.32 11.82
CA ASN A 20 1.37 14.92 12.35
C ASN A 20 1.60 15.64 13.69
N PRO A 21 1.83 14.92 14.79
CA PRO A 21 2.02 15.55 16.10
C PRO A 21 3.36 16.26 16.28
N ASN A 22 4.34 16.04 15.38
CA ASN A 22 5.67 16.64 15.49
C ASN A 22 6.17 17.10 14.14
N THR A 23 5.71 18.29 13.70
CA THR A 23 6.08 18.83 12.39
C THR A 23 7.43 19.54 12.39
N ASP A 24 8.02 19.74 13.58
CA ASP A 24 9.26 20.49 13.76
C ASP A 24 10.53 19.66 13.56
N ARG A 25 10.38 18.36 13.29
CA ARG A 25 11.51 17.46 13.07
C ARG A 25 11.16 16.41 12.06
N ASP A 26 12.18 15.88 11.39
CA ASP A 26 12.04 14.72 10.54
C ASP A 26 12.16 13.46 11.38
N TYR A 27 11.27 12.51 11.15
CA TYR A 27 11.37 11.17 11.69
C TYR A 27 10.79 10.19 10.70
N ASN A 28 11.22 8.94 10.79
CA ASN A 28 10.79 7.90 9.87
C ASN A 28 9.65 7.08 10.47
N ILE A 29 8.64 6.83 9.64
CA ILE A 29 7.58 5.87 9.96
C ILE A 29 7.76 4.69 9.03
N ASP A 30 7.95 3.50 9.60
CA ASP A 30 8.04 2.25 8.86
C ASP A 30 6.78 1.44 9.10
N ILE A 31 6.09 1.11 8.01
CA ILE A 31 4.89 0.28 8.05
C ILE A 31 5.15 -0.96 7.22
N GLU A 32 4.79 -2.11 7.76
CA GLU A 32 4.90 -3.37 7.04
C GLU A 32 3.54 -4.07 7.04
N PHE A 33 3.09 -4.46 5.85
CA PHE A 33 1.84 -5.18 5.66
C PHE A 33 2.16 -6.53 5.02
N PRO A 34 2.29 -7.61 5.82
CA PRO A 34 2.85 -8.88 5.32
C PRO A 34 1.87 -9.75 4.53
N GLU A 35 0.59 -9.45 4.54
CA GLU A 35 -0.42 -10.30 3.91
C GLU A 35 -1.14 -9.61 2.74
N PHE A 36 -0.39 -8.87 1.95
CA PHE A 36 -0.95 -8.21 0.77
C PHE A 36 -1.26 -9.23 -0.32
N THR A 37 -2.42 -9.09 -0.95
CA THR A 37 -2.85 -9.97 -2.03
C THR A 37 -3.46 -9.15 -3.17
N CYS A 38 -3.12 -9.52 -4.40
CA CYS A 38 -3.80 -9.03 -5.61
C CYS A 38 -3.82 -10.17 -6.63
N LEU A 39 -4.51 -9.99 -7.75
CA LEU A 39 -4.62 -11.03 -8.75
C LEU A 39 -3.72 -10.72 -9.95
N CYS A 40 -3.03 -11.76 -10.43
CA CYS A 40 -2.22 -11.64 -11.64
C CYS A 40 -3.11 -11.33 -12.84
N PRO A 41 -2.82 -10.25 -13.60
CA PRO A 41 -3.65 -9.90 -14.76
C PRO A 41 -3.70 -10.97 -15.85
N ARG A 42 -2.66 -11.79 -15.92
CA ARG A 42 -2.55 -12.81 -16.98
C ARG A 42 -3.19 -14.14 -16.58
N SER A 43 -2.86 -14.64 -15.39
CA SER A 43 -3.29 -15.98 -14.96
C SER A 43 -4.53 -15.97 -14.09
N GLY A 44 -4.84 -14.84 -13.46
CA GLY A 44 -5.93 -14.76 -12.47
C GLY A 44 -5.59 -15.35 -11.12
N TYR A 45 -4.42 -15.95 -10.95
CA TYR A 45 -3.99 -16.47 -9.66
C TYR A 45 -3.62 -15.33 -8.70
N PRO A 46 -3.79 -15.55 -7.39
CA PRO A 46 -3.39 -14.56 -6.41
C PRO A 46 -1.87 -14.41 -6.33
N ASP A 47 -1.41 -13.17 -6.26
CA ASP A 47 -0.05 -12.82 -5.94
C ASP A 47 -0.02 -12.36 -4.49
N PHE A 48 0.99 -12.80 -3.75
CA PHE A 48 1.17 -12.45 -2.34
C PHE A 48 2.42 -11.60 -2.17
N ALA A 49 2.34 -10.63 -1.29
CA ALA A 49 3.46 -9.72 -1.08
C ALA A 49 3.51 -9.20 0.35
N VAL A 50 4.70 -8.76 0.73
CA VAL A 50 4.89 -7.88 1.88
C VAL A 50 4.98 -6.46 1.31
N ILE A 51 4.08 -5.59 1.72
CA ILE A 51 4.15 -4.17 1.36
C ILE A 51 4.86 -3.44 2.49
N LYS A 52 5.90 -2.68 2.13
CA LYS A 52 6.65 -1.87 3.08
C LYS A 52 6.51 -0.42 2.68
N ILE A 53 6.15 0.41 3.64
CA ILE A 53 5.98 1.84 3.44
C ILE A 53 6.88 2.54 4.44
N ASN A 54 7.86 3.29 3.93
CA ASN A 54 8.74 4.12 4.75
C ASN A 54 8.53 5.57 4.35
N TYR A 55 8.24 6.43 5.31
CA TYR A 55 8.07 7.85 4.98
C TYR A 55 8.46 8.76 6.12
N VAL A 56 8.82 10.00 5.75
CA VAL A 56 9.03 11.12 6.66
C VAL A 56 7.82 12.02 6.51
N PRO A 57 6.96 12.13 7.53
CA PRO A 57 5.74 12.92 7.40
C PRO A 57 6.03 14.42 7.40
N ASP A 58 5.19 15.17 6.67
CA ASP A 58 5.13 16.61 6.77
C ASP A 58 3.98 16.99 7.71
N ARG A 59 2.83 17.37 7.17
CA ARG A 59 1.68 17.81 7.99
C ARG A 59 0.81 16.65 8.47
N TYR A 60 0.85 15.51 7.80
CA TYR A 60 -0.11 14.43 8.01
C TYR A 60 0.57 13.09 8.14
N ILE A 61 -0.03 12.21 8.93
CA ILE A 61 0.33 10.80 9.01
C ILE A 61 -0.87 9.96 8.56
N VAL A 62 -0.61 8.73 8.09
CA VAL A 62 -1.68 7.85 7.64
C VAL A 62 -2.42 7.24 8.84
N GLU A 63 -3.74 7.14 8.73
CA GLU A 63 -4.55 6.44 9.72
C GLU A 63 -4.50 4.94 9.42
N LEU A 64 -4.06 4.13 10.39
CA LEU A 64 -3.69 2.73 10.16
C LEU A 64 -4.86 1.81 9.83
N LYS A 65 -6.02 2.03 10.43
CA LYS A 65 -7.21 1.21 10.12
C LYS A 65 -7.64 1.42 8.66
N SER A 66 -7.66 2.65 8.21
CA SER A 66 -8.00 2.96 6.81
C SER A 66 -6.97 2.39 5.84
N LEU A 67 -5.69 2.40 6.24
CA LEU A 67 -4.63 1.81 5.42
C LEU A 67 -4.84 0.30 5.28
N LYS A 68 -5.15 -0.38 6.37
CA LYS A 68 -5.43 -1.82 6.36
C LYS A 68 -6.56 -2.14 5.39
N LEU A 69 -7.68 -1.43 5.49
CA LEU A 69 -8.84 -1.65 4.63
C LEU A 69 -8.52 -1.33 3.17
N TYR A 70 -7.78 -0.24 2.93
CA TYR A 70 -7.35 0.14 1.60
C TYR A 70 -6.47 -0.95 0.96
N LEU A 71 -5.47 -1.45 1.69
CA LEU A 71 -4.59 -2.50 1.16
C LEU A 71 -5.36 -3.80 0.92
N ASN A 72 -6.31 -4.15 1.80
CA ASN A 72 -7.14 -5.33 1.61
C ASN A 72 -8.10 -5.22 0.42
N SER A 73 -8.38 -4.00 -0.05
CA SER A 73 -9.27 -3.79 -1.20
C SER A 73 -8.69 -4.33 -2.51
N PHE A 74 -7.40 -4.63 -2.55
CA PHE A 74 -6.75 -5.15 -3.75
C PHE A 74 -6.87 -6.66 -3.92
N ARG A 75 -7.37 -7.37 -2.93
CA ARG A 75 -7.38 -8.85 -2.91
C ARG A 75 -8.11 -9.47 -4.11
N ASP A 76 -9.13 -8.81 -4.63
CA ASP A 76 -9.93 -9.28 -5.78
C ASP A 76 -9.64 -8.47 -7.05
N ARG A 77 -8.62 -7.65 -7.01
CA ARG A 77 -8.30 -6.74 -8.11
C ARG A 77 -7.17 -7.28 -8.96
N SER A 78 -7.42 -7.34 -10.26
CA SER A 78 -6.43 -7.75 -11.25
C SER A 78 -5.48 -6.58 -11.53
N ILE A 79 -4.24 -6.70 -11.12
CA ILE A 79 -3.24 -5.64 -11.25
C ILE A 79 -1.83 -6.22 -11.16
N SER A 80 -0.90 -5.71 -11.97
CA SER A 80 0.48 -6.20 -11.97
C SER A 80 1.26 -5.71 -10.74
N HIS A 81 2.37 -6.40 -10.45
CA HIS A 81 3.27 -6.02 -9.36
C HIS A 81 3.74 -4.57 -9.50
N GLU A 82 4.14 -4.20 -10.71
CA GLU A 82 4.63 -2.86 -11.03
C GLU A 82 3.52 -1.83 -10.88
N SER A 83 2.35 -2.10 -11.43
CA SER A 83 1.24 -1.14 -11.40
C SER A 83 0.73 -0.91 -9.98
N VAL A 84 0.58 -1.96 -9.18
CA VAL A 84 0.03 -1.79 -7.83
C VAL A 84 1.01 -1.04 -6.93
N THR A 85 2.32 -1.33 -7.02
CA THR A 85 3.31 -0.64 -6.20
C THR A 85 3.35 0.86 -6.54
N ASN A 86 3.31 1.20 -7.82
CA ASN A 86 3.24 2.60 -8.25
C ASN A 86 1.93 3.26 -7.81
N LEU A 87 0.81 2.56 -7.91
CA LEU A 87 -0.48 3.10 -7.47
C LEU A 87 -0.49 3.41 -5.97
N LEU A 88 0.05 2.50 -5.15
CA LEU A 88 0.17 2.72 -3.71
C LEU A 88 1.01 3.96 -3.42
N PHE A 89 2.12 4.11 -4.13
CA PHE A 89 2.99 5.29 -3.99
C PHE A 89 2.22 6.58 -4.33
N ASP A 90 1.49 6.59 -5.44
CA ASP A 90 0.75 7.75 -5.88
C ASP A 90 -0.37 8.12 -4.91
N ASP A 91 -1.13 7.13 -4.43
CA ASP A 91 -2.24 7.37 -3.51
C ASP A 91 -1.75 7.91 -2.17
N ILE A 92 -0.65 7.36 -1.65
CA ILE A 92 -0.07 7.82 -0.38
C ILE A 92 0.52 9.22 -0.53
N THR A 93 1.22 9.49 -1.65
CA THR A 93 1.75 10.82 -1.94
C THR A 93 0.64 11.86 -1.96
N LYS A 94 -0.46 11.56 -2.65
CA LYS A 94 -1.60 12.47 -2.77
C LYS A 94 -2.24 12.75 -1.41
N LEU A 95 -2.35 11.72 -0.57
CA LEU A 95 -2.99 11.84 0.74
C LEU A 95 -2.13 12.62 1.73
N LEU A 96 -0.85 12.28 1.83
CA LEU A 96 0.03 12.75 2.91
C LEU A 96 0.96 13.88 2.51
N LYS A 97 1.33 13.97 1.23
CA LYS A 97 2.35 14.91 0.73
C LYS A 97 3.59 14.86 1.63
N PRO A 98 4.19 13.68 1.81
CA PRO A 98 5.29 13.51 2.77
C PRO A 98 6.55 14.18 2.27
N ARG A 99 7.47 14.44 3.19
CA ARG A 99 8.80 14.99 2.85
C ARG A 99 9.63 13.96 2.10
N ARG A 100 9.44 12.67 2.42
CA ARG A 100 10.07 11.55 1.76
C ARG A 100 9.13 10.35 1.83
N LEU A 101 9.08 9.55 0.76
CA LEU A 101 8.28 8.32 0.72
C LEU A 101 9.00 7.26 -0.10
N GLU A 102 9.01 6.05 0.41
CA GLU A 102 9.40 4.86 -0.34
C GLU A 102 8.36 3.78 -0.12
N VAL A 103 7.88 3.17 -1.20
CA VAL A 103 6.97 2.04 -1.15
C VAL A 103 7.66 0.86 -1.82
N THR A 104 7.69 -0.27 -1.11
CA THR A 104 8.27 -1.51 -1.61
C THR A 104 7.20 -2.58 -1.68
N GLY A 105 7.04 -3.18 -2.85
CA GLY A 105 6.25 -4.38 -3.04
C GLY A 105 7.19 -5.56 -3.14
N ASP A 106 7.29 -6.34 -2.07
CA ASP A 106 8.14 -7.51 -1.98
C ASP A 106 7.29 -8.75 -2.24
N PHE A 107 7.23 -9.18 -3.50
CA PHE A 107 6.34 -10.25 -3.93
C PHE A 107 6.97 -11.62 -3.75
N ASN A 108 6.14 -12.59 -3.32
CA ASN A 108 6.58 -13.97 -3.18
C ASN A 108 7.00 -14.53 -4.54
N PRO A 109 8.00 -15.43 -4.59
CA PRO A 109 8.44 -16.00 -5.86
C PRO A 109 7.32 -16.73 -6.59
N ARG A 110 7.31 -16.58 -7.91
CA ARG A 110 6.45 -17.35 -8.81
C ARG A 110 7.32 -17.99 -9.87
N GLY A 111 7.20 -19.34 -9.99
CA GLY A 111 8.05 -20.06 -10.91
C GLY A 111 9.53 -19.84 -10.61
N ASN A 112 9.88 -19.71 -9.34
CA ASN A 112 11.24 -19.42 -8.85
C ASN A 112 11.77 -18.02 -9.19
N VAL A 113 10.90 -17.12 -9.70
CA VAL A 113 11.31 -15.74 -9.99
C VAL A 113 10.81 -14.84 -8.87
N LYS A 114 11.74 -14.19 -8.19
CA LYS A 114 11.48 -13.23 -7.11
C LYS A 114 11.42 -11.82 -7.69
N THR A 115 10.35 -11.08 -7.39
CA THR A 115 10.18 -9.70 -7.85
C THR A 115 10.01 -8.76 -6.67
N VAL A 116 10.81 -7.70 -6.64
CA VAL A 116 10.67 -6.62 -5.66
C VAL A 116 10.61 -5.30 -6.42
N ILE A 117 9.56 -4.54 -6.17
CA ILE A 117 9.35 -3.24 -6.81
C ILE A 117 9.54 -2.16 -5.74
N ARG A 118 10.39 -1.18 -6.01
CA ARG A 118 10.60 -0.04 -5.11
C ARG A 118 10.32 1.25 -5.87
N VAL A 119 9.48 2.10 -5.26
CA VAL A 119 9.18 3.43 -5.78
C VAL A 119 9.51 4.42 -4.68
N SER A 120 10.34 5.41 -5.00
CA SER A 120 10.84 6.36 -4.00
C SER A 120 10.81 7.78 -4.53
N THR A 121 10.67 8.74 -3.62
CA THR A 121 10.84 10.17 -3.95
C THR A 121 12.31 10.51 -4.19
N GLU A 122 13.24 9.66 -3.79
CA GLU A 122 14.68 9.83 -3.99
C GLU A 122 15.09 9.14 -5.28
N GLU A 123 15.99 9.76 -6.00
CA GLU A 123 16.58 9.18 -7.19
C GLU A 123 17.73 8.22 -6.85
#